data_f8f86c39a603d1cc6af24b2ab8d48043
#
_entry.id   f8f86c39a603d1cc6af24b2ab8d48043
#
_cell.length_a   1.000
_cell.length_b   1.000
_cell.length_c   1.000
_cell.angle_alpha   90.00
_cell.angle_beta   90.00
_cell.angle_gamma   90.00
#
_symmetry.space_group_name_H-M   'P 1'
#
loop_
_entity.id
_entity.type
_entity.pdbx_description
1 polymer ?
#
loop_
_entity_poly.entity_id
_entity_poly.type
_entity_poly.pdbx_seq_one_letter_code
_entity_poly.pdbx_strand_id
1 'polypeptide(L)'
;MEGNSKVSVDNKLRAVVKRTVENVGELEKAFSDKPDALKVYKEIISKEKDAESVWKIITDKKFKHKEVNYELLAYLVKEKFIDIRMFGSAFAVGGFTKAYTGPIQLNWGYSFNKVELIDSSTIVTIMNDGSSTFGKDYRVHYSLLGFNGTINAPAARSTGLTNKDLSVFRNAIWESIPASPTRSKLNQYPKLYLEIVYNEGVSNGQFGDLRNFVEATPKGGITDKQVRRFKDLDIDLDLLKKLIKENKGSDKKIKEVIIKTSVDFNFSL
;
A
#
# COMPACT_ATOMS: atom_id res chain seq x y z
N MET A 1 -18.87 3.25 -24.56
CA MET A 1 -17.92 2.34 -23.87
C MET A 1 -18.48 1.73 -22.57
N GLU A 2 -19.68 2.08 -22.11
CA GLU A 2 -20.28 1.58 -20.86
C GLU A 2 -20.80 0.13 -20.90
N GLY A 3 -21.19 -0.38 -22.06
CA GLY A 3 -21.72 -1.75 -22.18
C GLY A 3 -20.71 -2.88 -21.96
N ASN A 4 -19.43 -2.68 -22.32
CA ASN A 4 -18.40 -3.72 -22.22
C ASN A 4 -17.88 -3.93 -20.79
N SER A 5 -17.99 -2.94 -19.89
CA SER A 5 -17.51 -3.04 -18.52
C SER A 5 -18.43 -3.90 -17.63
N LYS A 6 -19.74 -3.75 -17.78
CA LYS A 6 -20.73 -4.49 -16.99
C LYS A 6 -20.71 -6.00 -17.32
N VAL A 7 -20.69 -6.36 -18.59
CA VAL A 7 -20.58 -7.76 -19.03
C VAL A 7 -19.30 -8.42 -18.51
N SER A 8 -18.19 -7.68 -18.45
CA SER A 8 -16.92 -8.18 -17.92
C SER A 8 -16.97 -8.45 -16.41
N VAL A 9 -17.66 -7.62 -15.62
CA VAL A 9 -17.82 -7.82 -14.17
C VAL A 9 -18.73 -9.02 -13.89
N ASP A 10 -19.85 -9.14 -14.57
CA ASP A 10 -20.77 -10.26 -14.42
C ASP A 10 -20.10 -11.60 -14.74
N ASN A 11 -19.31 -11.68 -15.80
CA ASN A 11 -18.56 -12.89 -16.14
C ASN A 11 -17.52 -13.25 -15.07
N LYS A 12 -16.86 -12.27 -14.49
CA LYS A 12 -15.89 -12.49 -13.38
C LYS A 12 -16.59 -12.97 -12.11
N LEU A 13 -17.74 -12.39 -11.78
CA LEU A 13 -18.55 -12.83 -10.64
C LEU A 13 -19.12 -14.26 -10.84
N ARG A 14 -19.57 -14.62 -12.04
CA ARG A 14 -19.96 -16.00 -12.37
C ARG A 14 -18.81 -16.98 -12.15
N ALA A 15 -17.60 -16.62 -12.54
CA ALA A 15 -16.43 -17.45 -12.28
C ALA A 15 -16.13 -17.61 -10.77
N VAL A 16 -16.37 -16.59 -9.96
CA VAL A 16 -16.29 -16.70 -8.49
C VAL A 16 -17.36 -17.64 -7.96
N VAL A 17 -18.62 -17.48 -8.39
CA VAL A 17 -19.72 -18.38 -8.00
C VAL A 17 -19.39 -19.83 -8.35
N LYS A 18 -18.89 -20.10 -9.57
CA LYS A 18 -18.48 -21.44 -9.96
C LYS A 18 -17.43 -22.02 -9.01
N ARG A 19 -16.37 -21.29 -8.70
CA ARG A 19 -15.32 -21.77 -7.78
C ARG A 19 -15.83 -21.99 -6.37
N THR A 20 -16.70 -21.12 -5.86
CA THR A 20 -17.26 -21.25 -4.50
C THR A 20 -18.27 -22.40 -4.39
N VAL A 21 -18.94 -22.79 -5.46
CA VAL A 21 -19.82 -23.97 -5.52
C VAL A 21 -18.98 -25.26 -5.56
N GLU A 22 -17.89 -25.26 -6.30
CA GLU A 22 -17.04 -26.44 -6.53
C GLU A 22 -16.01 -26.67 -5.39
N ASN A 23 -15.66 -25.64 -4.61
CA ASN A 23 -14.59 -25.71 -3.63
C ASN A 23 -14.97 -25.06 -2.29
N VAL A 24 -15.09 -25.88 -1.25
CA VAL A 24 -15.44 -25.45 0.12
C VAL A 24 -14.41 -24.43 0.67
N GLY A 25 -13.13 -24.61 0.39
CA GLY A 25 -12.09 -23.66 0.84
C GLY A 25 -12.20 -22.27 0.19
N GLU A 26 -12.61 -22.21 -1.07
CA GLU A 26 -12.93 -20.93 -1.74
C GLU A 26 -14.19 -20.30 -1.18
N LEU A 27 -15.20 -21.11 -0.88
CA LEU A 27 -16.45 -20.68 -0.25
C LEU A 27 -16.19 -20.02 1.11
N GLU A 28 -15.41 -20.65 1.98
CA GLU A 28 -15.09 -20.11 3.30
C GLU A 28 -14.27 -18.84 3.23
N LYS A 29 -13.31 -18.74 2.31
CA LYS A 29 -12.56 -17.51 2.05
C LYS A 29 -13.44 -16.36 1.56
N ALA A 30 -14.38 -16.65 0.64
CA ALA A 30 -15.27 -15.63 0.09
C ALA A 30 -16.17 -15.00 1.15
N PHE A 31 -16.56 -15.75 2.16
CA PHE A 31 -17.48 -15.32 3.22
C PHE A 31 -16.83 -15.21 4.61
N SER A 32 -15.52 -15.10 4.69
CA SER A 32 -14.79 -15.03 5.97
C SER A 32 -15.27 -13.92 6.91
N ASP A 33 -15.76 -12.82 6.34
CA ASP A 33 -16.17 -11.63 7.09
C ASP A 33 -17.67 -11.64 7.49
N LYS A 34 -18.47 -12.57 6.95
CA LYS A 34 -19.93 -12.59 7.11
C LYS A 34 -20.49 -14.02 7.24
N PRO A 35 -20.43 -14.61 8.43
CA PRO A 35 -20.93 -15.97 8.68
C PRO A 35 -22.40 -16.16 8.33
N ASP A 36 -23.24 -15.15 8.53
CA ASP A 36 -24.67 -15.23 8.22
C ASP A 36 -24.91 -15.32 6.71
N ALA A 37 -24.19 -14.54 5.91
CA ALA A 37 -24.25 -14.64 4.46
C ALA A 37 -23.74 -16.01 3.96
N LEU A 38 -22.71 -16.57 4.62
CA LEU A 38 -22.22 -17.92 4.34
C LEU A 38 -23.31 -18.98 4.57
N LYS A 39 -24.06 -18.87 5.66
CA LYS A 39 -25.13 -19.79 5.97
C LYS A 39 -26.20 -19.78 4.88
N VAL A 40 -26.67 -18.61 4.49
CA VAL A 40 -27.65 -18.45 3.40
C VAL A 40 -27.12 -19.03 2.09
N TYR A 41 -25.86 -18.74 1.75
CA TYR A 41 -25.27 -19.25 0.52
C TYR A 41 -25.09 -20.77 0.53
N LYS A 42 -24.71 -21.37 1.66
CA LYS A 42 -24.66 -22.84 1.83
C LYS A 42 -26.04 -23.48 1.65
N GLU A 43 -27.12 -22.86 2.13
CA GLU A 43 -28.47 -23.33 1.90
C GLU A 43 -28.85 -23.32 0.42
N ILE A 44 -28.44 -22.31 -0.33
CA ILE A 44 -28.65 -22.24 -1.78
C ILE A 44 -27.88 -23.35 -2.50
N ILE A 45 -26.59 -23.51 -2.22
CA ILE A 45 -25.74 -24.54 -2.84
C ILE A 45 -26.23 -25.96 -2.51
N SER A 46 -26.79 -26.20 -1.31
CA SER A 46 -27.30 -27.50 -0.93
C SER A 46 -28.53 -27.92 -1.76
N LYS A 47 -29.31 -26.96 -2.24
CA LYS A 47 -30.48 -27.16 -3.08
C LYS A 47 -30.13 -27.20 -4.58
N GLU A 48 -29.24 -26.34 -4.99
CA GLU A 48 -28.82 -26.17 -6.39
C GLU A 48 -27.36 -26.54 -6.51
N LYS A 49 -27.06 -27.68 -7.13
CA LYS A 49 -25.69 -28.18 -7.31
C LYS A 49 -24.94 -27.55 -8.49
N ASP A 50 -25.68 -26.87 -9.38
CA ASP A 50 -25.12 -26.24 -10.57
C ASP A 50 -24.88 -24.75 -10.35
N ALA A 51 -23.70 -24.29 -10.71
CA ALA A 51 -23.26 -22.90 -10.56
C ALA A 51 -24.12 -21.88 -11.32
N GLU A 52 -24.68 -22.27 -12.48
CA GLU A 52 -25.57 -21.41 -13.27
C GLU A 52 -26.93 -21.22 -12.58
N SER A 53 -27.46 -22.26 -11.95
CA SER A 53 -28.69 -22.19 -11.17
C SER A 53 -28.50 -21.32 -9.93
N VAL A 54 -27.38 -21.48 -9.21
CA VAL A 54 -26.98 -20.60 -8.09
C VAL A 54 -26.88 -19.15 -8.55
N TRP A 55 -26.20 -18.90 -9.69
CA TRP A 55 -26.08 -17.57 -10.27
C TRP A 55 -27.44 -16.93 -10.56
N LYS A 56 -28.36 -17.64 -11.19
CA LYS A 56 -29.71 -17.15 -11.48
C LYS A 56 -30.44 -16.73 -10.22
N ILE A 57 -30.34 -17.53 -9.14
CA ILE A 57 -31.00 -17.24 -7.85
C ILE A 57 -30.44 -15.95 -7.25
N ILE A 58 -29.12 -15.83 -7.10
CA ILE A 58 -28.52 -14.68 -6.41
C ILE A 58 -28.63 -13.39 -7.21
N THR A 59 -28.81 -13.47 -8.54
CA THR A 59 -28.97 -12.29 -9.41
C THR A 59 -30.43 -11.93 -9.67
N ASP A 60 -31.39 -12.72 -9.21
CA ASP A 60 -32.80 -12.38 -9.31
C ASP A 60 -33.10 -11.07 -8.55
N LYS A 61 -33.93 -10.22 -9.15
CA LYS A 61 -34.34 -8.94 -8.55
C LYS A 61 -35.08 -9.14 -7.21
N LYS A 62 -35.76 -10.27 -7.02
CA LYS A 62 -36.50 -10.63 -5.81
C LYS A 62 -35.62 -11.26 -4.74
N PHE A 63 -34.34 -11.55 -5.03
CA PHE A 63 -33.44 -12.13 -4.05
C PHE A 63 -33.21 -11.15 -2.89
N LYS A 64 -33.58 -11.56 -1.68
CA LYS A 64 -33.59 -10.67 -0.50
C LYS A 64 -32.24 -10.54 0.17
N HIS A 65 -31.37 -11.55 0.06
CA HIS A 65 -30.09 -11.62 0.77
C HIS A 65 -28.96 -10.99 -0.06
N LYS A 66 -29.04 -9.68 -0.30
CA LYS A 66 -28.05 -8.95 -1.13
C LYS A 66 -26.63 -8.98 -0.56
N GLU A 67 -26.50 -9.22 0.74
CA GLU A 67 -25.21 -9.41 1.42
C GLU A 67 -24.39 -10.56 0.81
N VAL A 68 -25.04 -11.61 0.28
CA VAL A 68 -24.36 -12.70 -0.43
C VAL A 68 -23.62 -12.16 -1.67
N ASN A 69 -24.29 -11.35 -2.47
CA ASN A 69 -23.70 -10.76 -3.68
C ASN A 69 -22.56 -9.80 -3.34
N TYR A 70 -22.72 -9.05 -2.26
CA TYR A 70 -21.71 -8.10 -1.81
C TYR A 70 -20.43 -8.78 -1.31
N GLU A 71 -20.56 -9.91 -0.59
CA GLU A 71 -19.38 -10.67 -0.16
C GLU A 71 -18.66 -11.32 -1.34
N LEU A 72 -19.38 -11.87 -2.31
CA LEU A 72 -18.78 -12.39 -3.55
C LEU A 72 -18.07 -11.29 -4.35
N LEU A 73 -18.67 -10.09 -4.42
CA LEU A 73 -18.03 -8.95 -5.06
C LEU A 73 -16.78 -8.50 -4.28
N ALA A 74 -16.87 -8.41 -2.97
CA ALA A 74 -15.75 -8.04 -2.10
C ALA A 74 -14.59 -9.04 -2.23
N TYR A 75 -14.90 -10.33 -2.32
CA TYR A 75 -13.91 -11.37 -2.56
C TYR A 75 -13.23 -11.20 -3.92
N LEU A 76 -14.00 -10.99 -4.99
CA LEU A 76 -13.47 -10.72 -6.32
C LEU A 76 -12.55 -9.50 -6.34
N VAL A 77 -12.95 -8.43 -5.68
CA VAL A 77 -12.18 -7.17 -5.62
C VAL A 77 -10.85 -7.41 -4.90
N LYS A 78 -10.86 -8.05 -3.73
CA LYS A 78 -9.63 -8.42 -3.00
C LYS A 78 -8.73 -9.35 -3.83
N GLU A 79 -9.29 -10.27 -4.59
CA GLU A 79 -8.51 -11.17 -5.44
C GLU A 79 -7.81 -10.44 -6.61
N LYS A 80 -8.52 -9.50 -7.25
CA LYS A 80 -8.03 -8.87 -8.49
C LYS A 80 -7.15 -7.65 -8.27
N PHE A 81 -7.34 -6.92 -7.18
CA PHE A 81 -6.69 -5.64 -6.95
C PHE A 81 -5.66 -5.74 -5.82
N ILE A 82 -4.40 -5.76 -6.19
CA ILE A 82 -3.27 -5.84 -5.26
C ILE A 82 -3.19 -4.60 -4.36
N ASP A 83 -3.50 -3.42 -4.87
CA ASP A 83 -3.54 -2.16 -4.14
C ASP A 83 -4.57 -2.19 -3.01
N ILE A 84 -5.72 -2.81 -3.22
CA ILE A 84 -6.73 -3.01 -2.18
C ILE A 84 -6.22 -3.96 -1.10
N ARG A 85 -5.51 -5.04 -1.46
CA ARG A 85 -4.89 -5.91 -0.46
C ARG A 85 -3.79 -5.21 0.34
N MET A 86 -3.05 -4.29 -0.30
CA MET A 86 -1.96 -3.54 0.33
C MET A 86 -2.45 -2.37 1.18
N PHE A 87 -3.27 -1.50 0.60
CA PHE A 87 -3.59 -0.19 1.17
C PHE A 87 -5.02 -0.08 1.68
N GLY A 88 -5.82 -1.14 1.48
CA GLY A 88 -7.22 -1.12 1.84
C GLY A 88 -8.10 -0.35 0.85
N SER A 89 -9.36 -0.27 1.16
CA SER A 89 -10.32 0.50 0.37
C SER A 89 -11.59 0.75 1.18
N ALA A 90 -12.26 1.84 0.89
CA ALA A 90 -13.66 2.03 1.23
C ALA A 90 -14.45 2.06 -0.09
N PHE A 91 -15.32 1.08 -0.30
CA PHE A 91 -16.17 1.08 -1.48
C PHE A 91 -17.65 0.98 -1.11
N ALA A 92 -18.47 1.66 -1.89
CA ALA A 92 -19.92 1.65 -1.77
C ALA A 92 -20.54 1.25 -3.11
N VAL A 93 -21.36 0.21 -3.11
CA VAL A 93 -22.03 -0.29 -4.30
C VAL A 93 -23.48 -0.64 -3.95
N GLY A 94 -24.44 -0.02 -4.61
CA GLY A 94 -25.85 -0.35 -4.48
C GLY A 94 -26.42 -0.27 -3.05
N GLY A 95 -25.95 0.70 -2.24
CA GLY A 95 -26.37 0.84 -0.83
C GLY A 95 -25.54 0.01 0.17
N PHE A 96 -24.58 -0.79 -0.30
CA PHE A 96 -23.63 -1.52 0.54
C PHE A 96 -22.31 -0.75 0.63
N THR A 97 -21.88 -0.49 1.85
CA THR A 97 -20.58 0.12 2.13
C THR A 97 -19.69 -0.86 2.88
N LYS A 98 -18.50 -1.11 2.37
CA LYS A 98 -17.49 -1.93 3.03
C LYS A 98 -16.15 -1.24 3.02
N ALA A 99 -15.51 -1.18 4.17
CA ALA A 99 -14.18 -0.60 4.33
C ALA A 99 -13.21 -1.68 4.83
N TYR A 100 -12.03 -1.69 4.24
CA TYR A 100 -10.90 -2.50 4.70
C TYR A 100 -9.76 -1.56 5.06
N THR A 101 -9.27 -1.66 6.28
CA THR A 101 -8.03 -1.00 6.67
C THR A 101 -6.86 -1.73 6.02
N GLY A 102 -6.08 -1.01 5.23
CA GLY A 102 -4.90 -1.59 4.58
C GLY A 102 -3.83 -1.97 5.58
N PRO A 103 -3.18 -3.13 5.38
CA PRO A 103 -2.07 -3.56 6.22
C PRO A 103 -0.84 -2.68 6.08
N ILE A 104 -0.62 -2.07 4.91
CA ILE A 104 0.50 -1.18 4.65
C ILE A 104 0.04 0.26 4.90
N GLN A 105 0.64 0.90 5.89
CA GLN A 105 0.37 2.29 6.26
C GLN A 105 1.68 3.06 6.26
N LEU A 106 1.72 4.17 5.51
CA LEU A 106 2.85 5.08 5.45
C LEU A 106 2.49 6.39 6.14
N ASN A 107 3.42 6.91 6.93
CA ASN A 107 3.29 8.21 7.53
C ASN A 107 3.80 9.31 6.58
N TRP A 108 3.58 10.57 6.92
CA TRP A 108 4.12 11.71 6.19
C TRP A 108 5.65 11.63 6.09
N GLY A 109 6.19 12.07 4.95
CA GLY A 109 7.63 12.25 4.79
C GLY A 109 8.09 13.55 5.47
N TYR A 110 9.18 13.47 6.24
CA TYR A 110 9.83 14.63 6.82
C TYR A 110 11.25 14.75 6.30
N SER A 111 11.71 15.99 6.14
CA SER A 111 13.09 16.25 5.77
C SER A 111 14.03 16.07 6.97
N PHE A 112 15.10 15.30 6.79
CA PHE A 112 16.18 15.18 7.79
C PHE A 112 17.06 16.43 7.87
N ASN A 113 17.20 17.19 6.76
CA ASN A 113 17.88 18.47 6.76
C ASN A 113 16.89 19.63 6.78
N LYS A 114 17.29 20.76 7.34
CA LYS A 114 16.48 21.97 7.26
C LYS A 114 16.37 22.44 5.82
N VAL A 115 15.14 22.70 5.37
CA VAL A 115 14.87 23.16 4.02
C VAL A 115 14.49 24.63 4.02
N GLU A 116 14.82 25.30 2.92
CA GLU A 116 14.43 26.68 2.63
C GLU A 116 13.57 26.71 1.37
N LEU A 117 12.42 27.34 1.48
CA LEU A 117 11.57 27.57 0.32
C LEU A 117 12.23 28.62 -0.58
N ILE A 118 12.33 28.30 -1.84
CA ILE A 118 12.71 29.23 -2.90
C ILE A 118 11.44 29.98 -3.30
N ASP A 119 11.51 31.31 -3.30
CA ASP A 119 10.40 32.14 -3.72
C ASP A 119 9.91 31.77 -5.10
N SER A 120 8.58 31.78 -5.21
CA SER A 120 7.87 31.30 -6.35
C SER A 120 8.15 32.12 -7.62
N SER A 121 8.52 31.42 -8.68
CA SER A 121 8.37 31.96 -10.04
C SER A 121 6.93 31.75 -10.51
N THR A 122 6.35 32.78 -11.13
CA THR A 122 5.03 32.64 -11.77
C THR A 122 5.15 31.71 -12.98
N ILE A 123 4.28 30.69 -13.03
CA ILE A 123 4.14 29.82 -14.19
C ILE A 123 2.89 30.26 -14.93
N VAL A 124 3.02 30.52 -16.24
CA VAL A 124 1.90 30.77 -17.13
C VAL A 124 1.67 29.51 -17.95
N THR A 125 0.50 28.93 -17.85
CA THR A 125 0.06 27.84 -18.73
C THR A 125 -1.09 28.30 -19.59
N ILE A 126 -0.93 28.13 -20.90
CA ILE A 126 -2.02 28.28 -21.86
C ILE A 126 -2.64 26.89 -22.01
N MET A 127 -3.76 26.64 -21.35
CA MET A 127 -4.43 25.34 -21.37
C MET A 127 -5.54 25.23 -22.39
N ASN A 128 -6.13 26.38 -22.81
CA ASN A 128 -7.18 26.48 -23.84
C ASN A 128 -6.99 27.76 -24.64
N ASP A 129 -7.49 27.75 -25.88
CA ASP A 129 -7.58 28.95 -26.72
C ASP A 129 -8.37 30.06 -26.01
N GLY A 130 -7.65 31.09 -25.57
CA GLY A 130 -8.23 32.28 -24.96
C GLY A 130 -8.20 32.40 -23.44
N SER A 131 -7.67 31.42 -22.69
CA SER A 131 -7.48 31.56 -21.24
C SER A 131 -6.04 31.18 -20.80
N SER A 132 -5.36 32.11 -20.13
CA SER A 132 -4.09 31.86 -19.46
C SER A 132 -4.30 31.68 -17.95
N THR A 133 -3.76 30.63 -17.37
CA THR A 133 -3.81 30.41 -15.93
C THR A 133 -2.43 30.68 -15.32
N PHE A 134 -2.40 31.49 -14.28
CA PHE A 134 -1.18 31.78 -13.51
C PHE A 134 -1.09 30.80 -12.35
N GLY A 135 0.03 30.09 -12.26
CA GLY A 135 0.37 29.22 -11.14
C GLY A 135 1.60 29.73 -10.38
N LYS A 136 1.68 29.47 -9.10
CA LYS A 136 2.90 29.66 -8.31
C LYS A 136 3.61 28.32 -8.14
N ASP A 137 4.93 28.30 -8.35
CA ASP A 137 5.77 27.13 -8.23
C ASP A 137 6.68 27.27 -7.00
N TYR A 138 6.43 26.45 -5.98
CA TYR A 138 7.23 26.43 -4.76
C TYR A 138 8.26 25.32 -4.83
N ARG A 139 9.51 25.63 -4.55
CA ARG A 139 10.63 24.70 -4.62
C ARG A 139 11.52 24.78 -3.38
N VAL A 140 12.27 23.71 -3.14
CA VAL A 140 13.40 23.69 -2.20
C VAL A 140 14.67 23.33 -2.95
N HIS A 141 15.82 23.75 -2.46
CA HIS A 141 17.08 23.41 -3.10
C HIS A 141 17.38 21.91 -3.00
N TYR A 142 17.26 21.38 -1.80
CA TYR A 142 17.46 19.97 -1.51
C TYR A 142 16.70 19.57 -0.25
N SER A 143 16.22 18.34 -0.25
CA SER A 143 15.58 17.72 0.90
C SER A 143 15.86 16.22 0.91
N LEU A 144 16.41 15.71 2.02
CA LEU A 144 16.51 14.29 2.27
C LEU A 144 15.26 13.86 3.05
N LEU A 145 14.29 13.27 2.36
CA LEU A 145 13.00 12.88 2.94
C LEU A 145 13.09 11.50 3.57
N GLY A 146 12.67 11.38 4.82
CA GLY A 146 12.45 10.12 5.52
C GLY A 146 10.97 9.80 5.65
N PHE A 147 10.59 8.60 5.21
CA PHE A 147 9.25 8.04 5.40
C PHE A 147 9.33 6.90 6.41
N ASN A 148 8.32 6.79 7.25
CA ASN A 148 8.16 5.66 8.16
C ASN A 148 6.79 5.02 7.92
N GLY A 149 6.69 3.71 8.14
CA GLY A 149 5.44 3.00 7.95
C GLY A 149 5.41 1.66 8.66
N THR A 150 4.28 0.99 8.55
CA THR A 150 4.08 -0.34 9.14
C THR A 150 3.38 -1.28 8.17
N ILE A 151 3.67 -2.58 8.31
CA ILE A 151 2.94 -3.66 7.65
C ILE A 151 2.28 -4.49 8.75
N ASN A 152 0.97 -4.37 8.89
CA ASN A 152 0.20 -4.95 9.98
C ASN A 152 -0.33 -6.34 9.62
N ALA A 153 0.18 -7.38 10.27
CA ALA A 153 -0.21 -8.77 10.01
C ALA A 153 -1.70 -9.08 10.31
N PRO A 154 -2.33 -8.58 11.40
CA PRO A 154 -3.77 -8.69 11.59
C PRO A 154 -4.60 -8.10 10.45
N ALA A 155 -4.28 -6.90 9.99
CA ALA A 155 -4.96 -6.27 8.85
C ALA A 155 -4.70 -7.03 7.53
N ALA A 156 -3.50 -7.59 7.35
CA ALA A 156 -3.17 -8.42 6.19
C ALA A 156 -4.07 -9.66 6.06
N ARG A 157 -4.47 -10.27 7.18
CA ARG A 157 -5.41 -11.39 7.16
C ARG A 157 -6.78 -10.99 6.61
N SER A 158 -7.28 -9.81 6.96
CA SER A 158 -8.59 -9.34 6.50
C SER A 158 -8.61 -8.93 5.03
N THR A 159 -7.51 -8.36 4.52
CA THR A 159 -7.40 -7.96 3.11
C THR A 159 -6.94 -9.08 2.19
N GLY A 160 -6.32 -10.13 2.73
CA GLY A 160 -5.74 -11.22 1.96
C GLY A 160 -4.35 -10.89 1.38
N LEU A 161 -3.61 -9.96 1.99
CA LEU A 161 -2.23 -9.66 1.59
C LEU A 161 -1.34 -10.89 1.73
N THR A 162 -0.56 -11.16 0.68
CA THR A 162 0.35 -12.31 0.61
C THR A 162 1.81 -11.89 0.62
N ASN A 163 2.72 -12.84 0.90
CA ASN A 163 4.17 -12.61 0.78
C ASN A 163 4.60 -12.24 -0.65
N LYS A 164 3.88 -12.75 -1.67
CA LYS A 164 4.11 -12.37 -3.06
C LYS A 164 3.77 -10.89 -3.28
N ASP A 165 2.66 -10.42 -2.72
CA ASP A 165 2.27 -9.01 -2.79
C ASP A 165 3.31 -8.12 -2.08
N LEU A 166 3.86 -8.55 -0.94
CA LEU A 166 4.95 -7.84 -0.25
C LEU A 166 6.21 -7.72 -1.10
N SER A 167 6.55 -8.78 -1.85
CA SER A 167 7.69 -8.72 -2.78
C SER A 167 7.46 -7.70 -3.90
N VAL A 168 6.24 -7.64 -4.43
CA VAL A 168 5.84 -6.61 -5.40
C VAL A 168 5.92 -5.21 -4.79
N PHE A 169 5.41 -5.03 -3.57
CA PHE A 169 5.46 -3.75 -2.85
C PHE A 169 6.91 -3.26 -2.65
N ARG A 170 7.81 -4.13 -2.17
CA ARG A 170 9.23 -3.79 -1.95
C ARG A 170 9.95 -3.34 -3.21
N ASN A 171 9.60 -3.93 -4.36
CA ASN A 171 10.14 -3.49 -5.64
C ASN A 171 9.48 -2.20 -6.12
N ALA A 172 8.15 -2.14 -6.07
CA ALA A 172 7.40 -0.98 -6.54
C ALA A 172 7.75 0.31 -5.77
N ILE A 173 7.89 0.26 -4.44
CA ILE A 173 8.24 1.45 -3.65
C ILE A 173 9.64 1.99 -3.99
N TRP A 174 10.54 1.11 -4.40
CA TRP A 174 11.89 1.49 -4.82
C TRP A 174 11.93 2.05 -6.24
N GLU A 175 11.26 1.38 -7.17
CA GLU A 175 11.33 1.67 -8.60
C GLU A 175 10.36 2.79 -9.03
N SER A 176 9.24 2.97 -8.33
CA SER A 176 8.22 3.96 -8.72
C SER A 176 8.71 5.40 -8.62
N ILE A 177 9.62 5.70 -7.70
CA ILE A 177 10.14 7.06 -7.50
C ILE A 177 10.85 7.57 -8.76
N PRO A 178 11.90 6.90 -9.29
CA PRO A 178 12.54 7.32 -10.52
C PRO A 178 11.67 7.07 -11.78
N ALA A 179 10.75 6.10 -11.73
CA ALA A 179 9.89 5.78 -12.88
C ALA A 179 8.74 6.76 -13.11
N SER A 180 8.48 7.67 -12.18
CA SER A 180 7.40 8.67 -12.29
C SER A 180 7.94 10.10 -12.40
N PRO A 181 8.78 10.42 -13.40
CA PRO A 181 9.34 11.74 -13.54
C PRO A 181 8.26 12.75 -13.94
N THR A 182 8.22 13.86 -13.25
CA THR A 182 7.44 15.04 -13.63
C THR A 182 8.34 16.26 -13.53
N ARG A 183 7.90 17.42 -14.04
CA ARG A 183 8.68 18.67 -13.93
C ARG A 183 9.15 18.96 -12.49
N SER A 184 8.31 18.67 -11.50
CA SER A 184 8.63 18.90 -10.08
C SER A 184 9.27 17.69 -9.38
N LYS A 185 9.37 16.54 -10.04
CA LYS A 185 9.88 15.28 -9.47
C LYS A 185 11.06 14.71 -10.23
N LEU A 186 11.70 15.52 -11.07
CA LEU A 186 13.00 15.16 -11.65
C LEU A 186 14.06 15.10 -10.53
N ASN A 187 15.00 14.15 -10.66
CA ASN A 187 16.11 13.96 -9.72
C ASN A 187 15.68 13.52 -8.31
N GLN A 188 14.54 12.81 -8.18
CA GLN A 188 14.17 12.12 -6.95
C GLN A 188 14.60 10.66 -7.04
N TYR A 189 15.42 10.22 -6.09
CA TYR A 189 15.97 8.86 -6.05
C TYR A 189 15.92 8.31 -4.63
N PRO A 190 15.53 7.04 -4.43
CA PRO A 190 15.60 6.38 -3.14
C PRO A 190 17.06 6.20 -2.72
N LYS A 191 17.37 6.33 -1.44
CA LYS A 191 18.69 6.14 -0.86
C LYS A 191 18.78 4.89 -0.01
N LEU A 192 17.80 4.69 0.85
CA LEU A 192 17.72 3.55 1.74
C LEU A 192 16.27 3.08 1.84
N TYR A 193 16.04 1.80 1.67
CA TYR A 193 14.87 1.09 2.16
C TYR A 193 15.33 0.14 3.26
N LEU A 194 14.70 0.24 4.42
CA LEU A 194 14.95 -0.65 5.55
C LEU A 194 13.61 -1.13 6.09
N GLU A 195 13.47 -2.45 6.20
CA GLU A 195 12.30 -3.09 6.77
C GLU A 195 12.73 -4.03 7.89
N ILE A 196 12.12 -3.87 9.07
CA ILE A 196 12.30 -4.77 10.20
C ILE A 196 11.17 -5.80 10.19
N VAL A 197 11.52 -7.06 10.04
CA VAL A 197 10.60 -8.19 10.18
C VAL A 197 10.70 -8.70 11.62
N TYR A 198 9.58 -8.66 12.33
CA TYR A 198 9.51 -9.11 13.71
C TYR A 198 9.36 -10.63 13.83
N ASN A 199 9.78 -11.17 14.97
CA ASN A 199 9.50 -12.54 15.33
C ASN A 199 8.01 -12.76 15.61
N GLU A 200 7.57 -14.00 15.55
CA GLU A 200 6.20 -14.38 15.83
C GLU A 200 5.77 -13.93 17.24
N GLY A 201 4.56 -13.41 17.37
CA GLY A 201 4.05 -12.87 18.62
C GLY A 201 4.49 -11.44 18.95
N VAL A 202 5.42 -10.86 18.20
CA VAL A 202 5.85 -9.47 18.39
C VAL A 202 4.98 -8.52 17.58
N SER A 203 4.36 -7.55 18.25
CA SER A 203 3.52 -6.55 17.61
C SER A 203 4.34 -5.49 16.87
N ASN A 204 3.75 -4.84 15.86
CA ASN A 204 4.34 -3.68 15.20
C ASN A 204 4.58 -2.52 16.16
N GLY A 205 5.47 -1.61 15.78
CA GLY A 205 5.69 -0.36 16.53
C GLY A 205 6.56 -0.51 17.78
N GLN A 206 7.21 -1.66 18.00
CA GLN A 206 8.06 -1.91 19.17
C GLN A 206 9.18 -0.90 19.36
N PHE A 207 9.65 -0.30 18.27
CA PHE A 207 10.75 0.68 18.29
C PHE A 207 10.29 2.11 17.96
N GLY A 208 8.98 2.31 17.80
CA GLY A 208 8.42 3.60 17.42
C GLY A 208 8.81 4.03 15.99
N ASP A 209 9.00 5.31 15.81
CA ASP A 209 9.40 5.89 14.53
C ASP A 209 10.90 5.71 14.30
N LEU A 210 11.26 4.86 13.34
CA LEU A 210 12.65 4.55 13.03
C LEU A 210 13.46 5.75 12.52
N ARG A 211 12.81 6.82 12.07
CA ARG A 211 13.48 8.06 11.68
C ARG A 211 14.19 8.75 12.84
N ASN A 212 13.74 8.51 14.08
CA ASN A 212 14.38 9.04 15.28
C ASN A 212 15.78 8.44 15.55
N PHE A 213 16.16 7.41 14.83
CA PHE A 213 17.48 6.75 14.91
C PHE A 213 18.38 7.11 13.72
N VAL A 214 18.01 8.14 12.96
CA VAL A 214 18.72 8.62 11.78
C VAL A 214 18.97 10.11 11.94
N GLU A 215 20.23 10.52 11.80
CA GLU A 215 20.60 11.93 11.79
C GLU A 215 21.25 12.29 10.46
N ALA A 216 21.01 13.52 9.99
CA ALA A 216 21.65 14.05 8.79
C ALA A 216 22.14 15.47 9.07
N THR A 217 23.44 15.68 8.98
CA THR A 217 24.08 16.96 9.25
C THR A 217 24.86 17.46 8.03
N PRO A 218 24.89 18.79 7.77
CA PRO A 218 25.70 19.35 6.69
C PRO A 218 27.20 19.11 6.89
N LYS A 219 27.91 18.68 5.84
CA LYS A 219 29.34 18.40 5.86
C LYS A 219 30.19 19.66 5.69
N GLY A 220 31.42 19.60 6.20
CA GLY A 220 32.48 20.59 5.86
C GLY A 220 32.16 22.02 6.31
N GLY A 221 31.34 22.22 7.35
CA GLY A 221 31.00 23.53 7.87
C GLY A 221 30.02 24.33 7.01
N ILE A 222 29.41 23.73 5.98
CA ILE A 222 28.32 24.38 5.23
C ILE A 222 27.07 24.44 6.09
N THR A 223 26.23 25.42 5.83
CA THR A 223 24.92 25.54 6.49
C THR A 223 23.87 24.71 5.78
N ASP A 224 22.74 24.42 6.44
CA ASP A 224 21.59 23.75 5.82
C ASP A 224 21.14 24.45 4.51
N LYS A 225 21.18 25.77 4.48
CA LYS A 225 20.84 26.59 3.30
C LYS A 225 21.76 26.35 2.10
N GLN A 226 22.93 25.80 2.31
CA GLN A 226 23.94 25.54 1.28
C GLN A 226 23.90 24.08 0.78
N VAL A 227 23.11 23.21 1.42
CA VAL A 227 22.93 21.83 0.98
C VAL A 227 22.21 21.79 -0.38
N ARG A 228 22.84 21.13 -1.37
CA ARG A 228 22.33 21.02 -2.74
C ARG A 228 22.20 19.58 -3.24
N ARG A 229 22.82 18.64 -2.56
CA ARG A 229 22.91 17.24 -2.99
C ARG A 229 23.15 16.33 -1.80
N PHE A 230 22.92 15.03 -1.99
CA PHE A 230 23.10 14.02 -0.95
C PHE A 230 24.52 14.01 -0.34
N LYS A 231 25.54 14.20 -1.17
CA LYS A 231 26.95 14.19 -0.73
C LYS A 231 27.30 15.34 0.23
N ASP A 232 26.49 16.37 0.29
CA ASP A 232 26.68 17.51 1.19
C ASP A 232 26.22 17.21 2.62
N LEU A 233 25.60 16.03 2.85
CA LEU A 233 25.13 15.56 4.14
C LEU A 233 25.99 14.42 4.68
N ASP A 234 26.25 14.45 5.97
CA ASP A 234 26.72 13.31 6.76
C ASP A 234 25.51 12.62 7.39
N ILE A 235 25.40 11.31 7.14
CA ILE A 235 24.25 10.51 7.58
C ILE A 235 24.73 9.58 8.69
N ASP A 236 24.27 9.84 9.90
CA ASP A 236 24.53 8.97 11.04
C ASP A 236 23.40 7.96 11.23
N LEU A 237 23.74 6.68 11.24
CA LEU A 237 22.86 5.52 11.41
C LEU A 237 23.32 4.62 12.57
N ASP A 238 24.26 5.07 13.40
CA ASP A 238 24.85 4.24 14.43
C ASP A 238 23.82 3.83 15.50
N LEU A 239 22.90 4.72 15.86
CA LEU A 239 21.80 4.41 16.76
C LEU A 239 20.87 3.34 16.16
N LEU A 240 20.57 3.42 14.85
CA LEU A 240 19.76 2.44 14.15
C LEU A 240 20.47 1.07 14.08
N LYS A 241 21.75 1.06 13.76
CA LYS A 241 22.57 -0.17 13.73
C LYS A 241 22.62 -0.82 15.11
N LYS A 242 22.85 -0.04 16.16
CA LYS A 242 22.86 -0.50 17.56
C LYS A 242 21.50 -1.11 17.93
N LEU A 243 20.41 -0.41 17.67
CA LEU A 243 19.04 -0.92 17.90
C LEU A 243 18.83 -2.29 17.26
N ILE A 244 19.19 -2.43 15.98
CA ILE A 244 19.03 -3.67 15.23
C ILE A 244 19.92 -4.77 15.82
N LYS A 245 21.20 -4.51 16.06
CA LYS A 245 22.16 -5.49 16.59
C LYS A 245 21.74 -6.03 17.96
N GLU A 246 21.25 -5.17 18.83
CA GLU A 246 20.80 -5.55 20.17
C GLU A 246 19.52 -6.38 20.16
N ASN A 247 18.64 -6.20 19.16
CA ASN A 247 17.32 -6.80 19.11
C ASN A 247 17.15 -7.90 18.05
N LYS A 248 18.17 -8.22 17.26
CA LYS A 248 18.11 -9.28 16.24
C LYS A 248 18.51 -10.64 16.82
N GLY A 249 17.67 -11.65 16.62
CA GLY A 249 17.90 -13.04 17.07
C GLY A 249 16.60 -13.82 17.24
N SER A 250 16.68 -15.14 17.37
CA SER A 250 15.53 -16.04 17.55
C SER A 250 14.70 -15.71 18.79
N ASP A 251 15.36 -15.36 19.88
CA ASP A 251 14.74 -15.08 21.18
C ASP A 251 14.53 -13.58 21.43
N LYS A 252 14.75 -12.78 20.38
CA LYS A 252 14.62 -11.32 20.43
C LYS A 252 13.44 -10.85 19.60
N LYS A 253 13.31 -9.54 19.42
CA LYS A 253 12.18 -8.95 18.70
C LYS A 253 12.31 -9.04 17.18
N ILE A 254 13.52 -8.92 16.65
CA ILE A 254 13.79 -8.84 15.21
C ILE A 254 14.21 -10.21 14.68
N LYS A 255 13.43 -10.73 13.72
CA LYS A 255 13.72 -11.92 12.94
C LYS A 255 14.72 -11.62 11.82
N GLU A 256 14.42 -10.62 11.03
CA GLU A 256 15.13 -10.29 9.80
C GLU A 256 15.10 -8.77 9.55
N VAL A 257 16.10 -8.28 8.81
CA VAL A 257 16.12 -6.92 8.30
C VAL A 257 16.35 -6.98 6.80
N ILE A 258 15.45 -6.36 6.04
CA ILE A 258 15.54 -6.27 4.59
C ILE A 258 16.05 -4.88 4.24
N ILE A 259 17.11 -4.81 3.43
CA ILE A 259 17.79 -3.56 3.09
C ILE A 259 17.95 -3.46 1.58
N LYS A 260 17.66 -2.27 1.04
CA LYS A 260 18.08 -1.84 -0.31
C LYS A 260 18.76 -0.49 -0.20
N THR A 261 19.89 -0.32 -0.88
CA THR A 261 20.63 0.94 -0.90
C THR A 261 20.89 1.39 -2.34
N SER A 262 20.99 2.70 -2.53
CA SER A 262 21.47 3.24 -3.81
C SER A 262 22.99 3.06 -3.92
N VAL A 263 23.50 3.17 -5.15
CA VAL A 263 24.94 3.02 -5.45
C VAL A 263 25.84 4.06 -4.78
N ASP A 264 25.28 5.21 -4.43
CA ASP A 264 25.99 6.31 -3.76
C ASP A 264 25.77 6.36 -2.24
N PHE A 265 25.13 5.33 -1.67
CA PHE A 265 24.91 5.21 -0.22
C PHE A 265 25.19 3.79 0.25
N ASN A 266 26.23 3.64 1.05
CA ASN A 266 26.62 2.35 1.59
C ASN A 266 26.09 2.19 3.02
N PHE A 267 25.23 1.21 3.25
CA PHE A 267 24.74 0.83 4.56
C PHE A 267 24.90 -0.67 4.75
N SER A 268 25.61 -1.06 5.79
CA SER A 268 25.77 -2.45 6.25
C SER A 268 25.49 -2.52 7.75
N LEU A 269 24.89 -3.64 8.18
CA LEU A 269 24.60 -3.95 9.60
C LEU A 269 25.75 -4.71 10.26
#